data_ad8ca8607bdedd838897638d5c9f27b2
#
_entry.id   ad8ca8607bdedd838897638d5c9f27b2
#
_cell.length_a   1.000
_cell.length_b   1.000
_cell.length_c   1.000
_cell.angle_alpha   90.00
_cell.angle_beta   90.00
_cell.angle_gamma   90.00
#
_symmetry.space_group_name_H-M   'P 1'
#
loop_
_entity.id
_entity.type
_entity.pdbx_description
1 polymer ?
#
loop_
_entity_poly.entity_id
_entity_poly.type
_entity_poly.pdbx_seq_one_letter_code
_entity_poly.pdbx_strand_id
1 'polypeptide(L)'
;EYSNTNAIDGLPHCITHATVTGTKNGTTLTAANVSYTYGNHMALVKDEISGKTLRYHFNDDGNQVSVDDELGYAMYTRYDRTDDNANAPINHATERSRMQRVVRNLLLDPMCEENSSVWEKSSTGTITRDQSTRQFGLVSYRLTISANKSAYVRQAVTLTPGKSYTLSGYVRSGGPRGVMRVAYTVGNETFTLDSEPGKVWKKTDNMPYERVSVSFTLPENAEPKVYCMAYCDMQNGFAGGNCWFDAMQLEEGLTLNHFNMVQNSDFSAVGTDGKPKAWTVGSNSNSYVSVLPLEDEKDIFHAPDCLKHDNTQKIHLLGRYDRTVTYYQQFRHYGKIGDRFTVGGWCSSFAKKNDPDNYIYCRITVLFTAGNPDNANCYWATGGSAVFNAEEGNWQFASAGIVAPNNCTYIRVVLQMNRQMNFADFTGIYLYPEAFGTQYIYDKNGNRKTRKMLYGGQERSEFDDADNLTKHTAAGRTVSSTFHYGDTEEEQKKHLLLKSIAPLGSVSTFTYDAFGNPLTSQVQNADTNPSYFIRGETTYTNDGNYVTEQKDARGKIVRTETDLQRGTTTSVTDAKGQTVTYEYDNLRRIVKTSAKTGAEAGIPTV
;
A
#
# COMPACT_ATOMS: atom_id res chain seq x y z
N GLU A 1 21.08 -11.57 -21.51
CA GLU A 1 20.67 -12.43 -22.64
C GLU A 1 19.32 -11.97 -23.19
N TYR A 2 19.19 -12.00 -24.49
CA TYR A 2 17.94 -11.71 -25.19
C TYR A 2 17.49 -13.00 -25.88
N SER A 3 16.23 -13.40 -25.70
CA SER A 3 15.68 -14.57 -26.37
C SER A 3 14.75 -14.15 -27.49
N ASN A 4 14.95 -14.75 -28.67
CA ASN A 4 14.02 -14.64 -29.80
C ASN A 4 12.89 -15.68 -29.72
N THR A 5 12.90 -16.59 -28.74
CA THR A 5 12.06 -17.80 -28.74
C THR A 5 10.94 -17.81 -27.70
N ASN A 6 10.93 -16.89 -26.73
CA ASN A 6 9.78 -16.69 -25.85
C ASN A 6 8.93 -15.49 -26.34
N ALA A 7 8.69 -15.48 -27.62
CA ALA A 7 7.83 -14.50 -28.24
C ALA A 7 6.39 -14.75 -27.77
N ILE A 8 5.92 -13.93 -26.85
CA ILE A 8 4.57 -13.42 -26.99
C ILE A 8 4.56 -12.74 -28.34
N ASP A 9 3.69 -13.17 -29.24
CA ASP A 9 3.57 -12.62 -30.60
C ASP A 9 3.64 -11.09 -30.54
N GLY A 10 4.71 -10.51 -31.06
CA GLY A 10 4.90 -9.08 -31.20
C GLY A 10 5.92 -8.38 -30.30
N LEU A 11 6.63 -9.07 -29.39
CA LEU A 11 7.71 -8.47 -28.59
C LEU A 11 9.09 -9.08 -28.93
N PRO A 12 9.70 -8.72 -30.07
CA PRO A 12 11.08 -9.10 -30.34
C PRO A 12 12.02 -8.38 -29.38
N HIS A 13 13.01 -9.09 -28.87
CA HIS A 13 14.11 -8.56 -28.05
C HIS A 13 13.82 -8.27 -26.58
N CYS A 14 12.94 -9.01 -25.91
CA CYS A 14 12.80 -8.95 -24.46
C CYS A 14 14.03 -9.53 -23.76
N ILE A 15 14.48 -8.86 -22.70
CA ILE A 15 15.54 -9.39 -21.82
C ILE A 15 14.97 -10.58 -21.06
N THR A 16 15.58 -11.76 -21.22
CA THR A 16 15.17 -12.97 -20.48
C THR A 16 16.08 -13.23 -19.27
N HIS A 17 17.28 -12.67 -19.29
CA HIS A 17 18.22 -12.86 -18.20
C HIS A 17 19.22 -11.69 -18.11
N ALA A 18 19.48 -11.22 -16.89
CA ALA A 18 20.46 -10.20 -16.59
C ALA A 18 21.36 -10.63 -15.44
N THR A 19 22.68 -10.62 -15.68
CA THR A 19 23.68 -10.99 -14.66
C THR A 19 24.68 -9.86 -14.51
N VAL A 20 24.99 -9.50 -13.26
CA VAL A 20 26.05 -8.56 -12.91
C VAL A 20 27.13 -9.31 -12.16
N THR A 21 28.34 -9.33 -12.71
CA THR A 21 29.51 -9.98 -12.09
C THR A 21 30.61 -8.97 -11.83
N GLY A 22 31.39 -9.20 -10.78
CA GLY A 22 32.57 -8.45 -10.44
C GLY A 22 33.70 -9.38 -10.01
N THR A 23 34.95 -8.95 -10.11
CA THR A 23 36.11 -9.75 -9.67
C THR A 23 36.73 -9.13 -8.42
N LYS A 24 36.88 -9.92 -7.35
CA LYS A 24 37.57 -9.55 -6.13
C LYS A 24 38.63 -10.62 -5.83
N ASN A 25 39.89 -10.21 -5.72
CA ASN A 25 41.04 -11.09 -5.45
C ASN A 25 41.13 -12.30 -6.39
N GLY A 26 40.85 -12.10 -7.68
CA GLY A 26 40.87 -13.18 -8.69
C GLY A 26 39.63 -14.09 -8.69
N THR A 27 38.69 -13.89 -7.77
CA THR A 27 37.43 -14.66 -7.72
C THR A 27 36.31 -13.83 -8.33
N THR A 28 35.57 -14.42 -9.30
CA THR A 28 34.38 -13.81 -9.86
C THR A 28 33.23 -13.95 -8.88
N LEU A 29 32.61 -12.83 -8.55
CA LEU A 29 31.41 -12.75 -7.69
C LEU A 29 30.23 -12.32 -8.54
N THR A 30 29.08 -12.97 -8.37
CA THR A 30 27.82 -12.56 -8.98
C THR A 30 27.10 -11.62 -8.03
N ALA A 31 26.95 -10.35 -8.41
CA ALA A 31 26.30 -9.32 -7.61
C ALA A 31 24.78 -9.28 -7.84
N ALA A 32 24.33 -9.63 -9.05
CA ALA A 32 22.92 -9.79 -9.38
C ALA A 32 22.77 -10.87 -10.46
N ASN A 33 21.68 -11.64 -10.35
CA ASN A 33 21.31 -12.68 -11.32
C ASN A 33 19.79 -12.75 -11.38
N VAL A 34 19.20 -12.20 -12.44
CA VAL A 34 17.75 -12.00 -12.55
C VAL A 34 17.25 -12.62 -13.85
N SER A 35 16.22 -13.43 -13.76
CA SER A 35 15.47 -13.97 -14.90
C SER A 35 14.13 -13.28 -15.07
N TYR A 36 13.68 -13.19 -16.32
CA TYR A 36 12.42 -12.56 -16.72
C TYR A 36 11.62 -13.55 -17.55
N THR A 37 10.35 -13.69 -17.20
CA THR A 37 9.36 -14.44 -17.98
C THR A 37 8.18 -13.52 -18.31
N TYR A 38 7.73 -13.53 -19.52
CA TYR A 38 6.66 -12.62 -19.99
C TYR A 38 5.40 -13.41 -20.31
N GLY A 39 4.26 -12.85 -19.95
CA GLY A 39 2.91 -13.27 -20.31
C GLY A 39 2.19 -12.13 -21.02
N ASN A 40 0.90 -12.31 -21.33
CA ASN A 40 0.08 -11.24 -21.85
C ASN A 40 -0.11 -10.20 -20.72
N HIS A 41 0.29 -8.93 -20.96
CA HIS A 41 0.28 -7.84 -20.00
C HIS A 41 0.96 -8.14 -18.64
N MET A 42 1.84 -9.13 -18.58
CA MET A 42 2.48 -9.55 -17.35
C MET A 42 3.96 -9.83 -17.53
N ALA A 43 4.74 -9.60 -16.46
CA ALA A 43 6.14 -10.00 -16.38
C ALA A 43 6.43 -10.58 -14.99
N LEU A 44 7.09 -11.74 -14.97
CA LEU A 44 7.61 -12.36 -13.77
C LEU A 44 9.11 -12.09 -13.71
N VAL A 45 9.57 -11.53 -12.59
CA VAL A 45 10.97 -11.19 -12.36
C VAL A 45 11.46 -11.99 -11.16
N LYS A 46 12.41 -12.90 -11.40
CA LYS A 46 12.97 -13.76 -10.35
C LYS A 46 14.42 -13.41 -10.11
N ASP A 47 14.76 -13.12 -8.87
CA ASP A 47 16.13 -13.02 -8.40
C ASP A 47 16.65 -14.44 -8.11
N GLU A 48 17.52 -14.95 -8.97
CA GLU A 48 18.06 -16.30 -8.88
C GLU A 48 19.02 -16.49 -7.70
N ILE A 49 19.50 -15.41 -7.08
CA ILE A 49 20.36 -15.46 -5.90
C ILE A 49 19.52 -15.67 -4.64
N SER A 50 18.46 -14.89 -4.47
CA SER A 50 17.59 -14.95 -3.29
C SER A 50 16.40 -15.90 -3.48
N GLY A 51 16.10 -16.30 -4.70
CA GLY A 51 14.92 -17.08 -5.07
C GLY A 51 13.61 -16.29 -5.05
N LYS A 52 13.65 -14.99 -4.75
CA LYS A 52 12.45 -14.14 -4.66
C LYS A 52 11.90 -13.82 -6.03
N THR A 53 10.59 -13.87 -6.14
CA THR A 53 9.86 -13.56 -7.37
C THR A 53 8.93 -12.37 -7.17
N LEU A 54 8.89 -11.47 -8.15
CA LEU A 54 7.91 -10.40 -8.27
C LEU A 54 7.13 -10.56 -9.56
N ARG A 55 5.83 -10.36 -9.49
CA ARG A 55 4.94 -10.38 -10.64
C ARG A 55 4.46 -8.96 -10.90
N TYR A 56 4.61 -8.51 -12.13
CA TYR A 56 4.15 -7.21 -12.61
C TYR A 56 2.98 -7.41 -13.58
N HIS A 57 1.96 -6.62 -13.43
CA HIS A 57 0.82 -6.57 -14.34
C HIS A 57 0.70 -5.17 -14.96
N PHE A 58 0.39 -5.11 -16.26
CA PHE A 58 0.31 -3.87 -17.05
C PHE A 58 -1.08 -3.73 -17.67
N ASN A 59 -1.50 -2.49 -17.92
CA ASN A 59 -2.69 -2.22 -18.73
C ASN A 59 -2.33 -2.15 -20.22
N ASP A 60 -3.36 -1.94 -21.06
CA ASP A 60 -3.19 -1.85 -22.53
C ASP A 60 -2.27 -0.70 -22.98
N ASP A 61 -2.12 0.34 -22.16
CA ASP A 61 -1.20 1.46 -22.39
C ASP A 61 0.24 1.16 -21.94
N GLY A 62 0.52 -0.04 -21.43
CA GLY A 62 1.81 -0.45 -20.89
C GLY A 62 2.16 0.11 -19.50
N ASN A 63 1.21 0.73 -18.80
CA ASN A 63 1.42 1.22 -17.44
C ASN A 63 1.31 0.07 -16.44
N GLN A 64 2.23 0.04 -15.45
CA GLN A 64 2.21 -0.95 -14.37
C GLN A 64 1.02 -0.73 -13.44
N VAL A 65 0.04 -1.61 -13.47
CA VAL A 65 -1.17 -1.55 -12.63
C VAL A 65 -1.04 -2.32 -11.33
N SER A 66 -0.26 -3.40 -11.28
CA SER A 66 0.05 -4.08 -10.01
C SER A 66 1.46 -4.61 -9.98
N VAL A 67 1.97 -4.80 -8.76
CA VAL A 67 3.13 -5.62 -8.47
C VAL A 67 2.84 -6.43 -7.21
N ASP A 68 3.09 -7.73 -7.27
CA ASP A 68 2.89 -8.64 -6.13
C ASP A 68 4.05 -9.61 -5.98
N ASP A 69 4.18 -10.15 -4.77
CA ASP A 69 5.17 -11.16 -4.41
C ASP A 69 4.51 -12.52 -4.11
N GLU A 70 5.33 -13.55 -3.92
CA GLU A 70 4.87 -14.92 -3.60
C GLU A 70 4.19 -15.03 -2.23
N LEU A 71 4.38 -14.03 -1.34
CA LEU A 71 3.73 -13.96 -0.03
C LEU A 71 2.35 -13.28 -0.11
N GLY A 72 1.93 -12.86 -1.33
CA GLY A 72 0.65 -12.23 -1.59
C GLY A 72 0.58 -10.77 -1.17
N TYR A 73 1.72 -10.12 -0.91
CA TYR A 73 1.76 -8.66 -0.77
C TYR A 73 1.70 -8.03 -2.16
N ALA A 74 0.76 -7.12 -2.33
CA ALA A 74 0.55 -6.46 -3.61
C ALA A 74 0.41 -4.95 -3.43
N MET A 75 0.92 -4.19 -4.40
CA MET A 75 0.59 -2.78 -4.61
C MET A 75 -0.19 -2.63 -5.91
N TYR A 76 -1.22 -1.80 -5.88
CA TYR A 76 -2.05 -1.51 -7.03
C TYR A 76 -2.00 -0.01 -7.37
N THR A 77 -1.87 0.31 -8.65
CA THR A 77 -1.82 1.66 -9.19
C THR A 77 -2.96 1.85 -10.18
N ARG A 78 -3.74 2.91 -10.01
CA ARG A 78 -4.82 3.28 -10.93
C ARG A 78 -4.38 4.42 -11.84
N TYR A 79 -4.85 4.36 -13.07
CA TYR A 79 -4.62 5.35 -14.11
C TYR A 79 -5.94 5.90 -14.68
N ASP A 80 -7.07 5.59 -14.02
CA ASP A 80 -8.39 6.00 -14.48
C ASP A 80 -8.52 7.51 -14.50
N ARG A 81 -9.05 8.05 -15.57
CA ARG A 81 -9.40 9.44 -15.67
C ARG A 81 -10.72 9.68 -14.96
N THR A 82 -10.67 10.41 -13.85
CA THR A 82 -11.83 10.95 -13.16
C THR A 82 -12.09 12.38 -13.64
N ASP A 83 -13.23 12.98 -13.26
CA ASP A 83 -13.52 14.38 -13.58
C ASP A 83 -12.38 15.33 -13.14
N ASP A 84 -11.77 15.06 -11.97
CA ASP A 84 -10.63 15.81 -11.45
C ASP A 84 -9.34 15.64 -12.29
N ASN A 85 -9.24 14.57 -13.07
CA ASN A 85 -8.08 14.17 -13.87
C ASN A 85 -8.40 13.99 -15.36
N ALA A 86 -9.50 14.55 -15.86
CA ALA A 86 -9.97 14.34 -17.23
C ALA A 86 -8.89 14.65 -18.30
N ASN A 87 -8.00 15.57 -18.03
CA ASN A 87 -6.92 16.01 -18.90
C ASN A 87 -5.54 15.50 -18.49
N ALA A 88 -5.44 14.65 -17.46
CA ALA A 88 -4.15 14.09 -17.05
C ALA A 88 -3.58 13.16 -18.16
N PRO A 89 -2.25 13.13 -18.35
CA PRO A 89 -1.63 12.16 -19.26
C PRO A 89 -1.94 10.71 -18.85
N ILE A 90 -2.10 9.83 -19.82
CA ILE A 90 -2.51 8.43 -19.62
C ILE A 90 -1.56 7.60 -18.78
N ASN A 91 -0.29 8.00 -18.71
CA ASN A 91 0.77 7.34 -17.95
C ASN A 91 0.95 7.91 -16.53
N HIS A 92 0.08 8.85 -16.10
CA HIS A 92 0.14 9.43 -14.76
C HIS A 92 -0.81 8.68 -13.83
N ALA A 93 -0.25 8.11 -12.77
CA ALA A 93 -1.01 7.39 -11.75
C ALA A 93 -1.96 8.33 -11.01
N THR A 94 -3.25 8.05 -11.04
CA THR A 94 -4.28 8.83 -10.33
C THR A 94 -4.46 8.38 -8.88
N GLU A 95 -4.13 7.12 -8.60
CA GLU A 95 -4.18 6.58 -7.25
C GLU A 95 -3.15 5.44 -7.08
N ARG A 96 -2.47 5.39 -5.94
CA ARG A 96 -1.61 4.27 -5.55
C ARG A 96 -2.06 3.70 -4.22
N SER A 97 -2.29 2.40 -4.17
CA SER A 97 -2.61 1.71 -2.93
C SER A 97 -1.40 1.73 -1.98
N ARG A 98 -1.67 1.61 -0.70
CA ARG A 98 -0.67 1.06 0.21
C ARG A 98 -0.48 -0.43 -0.09
N MET A 99 0.55 -1.04 0.49
CA MET A 99 0.76 -2.48 0.41
C MET A 99 -0.50 -3.21 0.88
N GLN A 100 -1.03 -4.08 0.05
CA GLN A 100 -2.21 -4.91 0.31
C GLN A 100 -1.79 -6.36 0.46
N ARG A 101 -2.51 -7.10 1.29
CA ARG A 101 -2.44 -8.56 1.38
C ARG A 101 -3.84 -9.09 1.61
N VAL A 102 -4.17 -10.19 0.97
CA VAL A 102 -5.41 -10.90 1.29
C VAL A 102 -5.26 -11.54 2.66
N VAL A 103 -6.17 -11.20 3.56
CA VAL A 103 -6.21 -11.77 4.91
C VAL A 103 -7.34 -12.78 5.00
N ARG A 104 -6.99 -14.03 5.28
CA ARG A 104 -7.93 -15.08 5.61
C ARG A 104 -8.22 -15.04 7.11
N ASN A 105 -9.44 -14.74 7.48
CA ASN A 105 -9.86 -14.85 8.87
C ASN A 105 -10.34 -16.30 9.17
N LEU A 106 -9.67 -16.96 10.08
CA LEU A 106 -9.98 -18.35 10.47
C LEU A 106 -11.15 -18.45 11.48
N LEU A 107 -11.61 -17.30 12.01
CA LEU A 107 -12.78 -17.26 12.91
C LEU A 107 -14.08 -17.15 12.09
N LEU A 108 -15.12 -17.78 12.59
CA LEU A 108 -16.49 -17.63 12.11
C LEU A 108 -17.19 -16.51 12.88
N ASP A 109 -18.11 -15.80 12.21
CA ASP A 109 -18.84 -14.66 12.78
C ASP A 109 -17.92 -13.64 13.50
N PRO A 110 -16.89 -13.13 12.81
CA PRO A 110 -15.87 -12.28 13.43
C PRO A 110 -16.41 -10.92 13.90
N MET A 111 -17.51 -10.43 13.31
CA MET A 111 -18.20 -9.20 13.68
C MET A 111 -19.35 -9.40 14.66
N CYS A 112 -19.49 -10.60 15.23
CA CYS A 112 -20.53 -10.95 16.22
C CYS A 112 -21.98 -10.74 15.74
N GLU A 113 -22.21 -10.73 14.42
CA GLU A 113 -23.50 -10.38 13.83
C GLU A 113 -24.54 -11.49 13.90
N GLU A 114 -24.08 -12.75 13.86
CA GLU A 114 -24.93 -13.91 13.96
C GLU A 114 -25.20 -14.25 15.44
N ASN A 115 -26.42 -14.59 15.77
CA ASN A 115 -26.74 -15.14 17.08
C ASN A 115 -26.50 -16.67 17.10
N SER A 116 -25.28 -17.03 16.69
CA SER A 116 -24.88 -18.42 16.50
C SER A 116 -24.20 -18.99 17.74
N SER A 117 -24.16 -20.32 17.84
CA SER A 117 -23.47 -21.05 18.90
C SER A 117 -21.97 -21.17 18.68
N VAL A 118 -21.40 -20.53 17.66
CA VAL A 118 -19.95 -20.61 17.37
C VAL A 118 -19.11 -19.94 18.44
N TRP A 119 -19.67 -18.94 19.14
CA TRP A 119 -19.04 -18.27 20.27
C TRP A 119 -19.60 -18.79 21.59
N GLU A 120 -18.82 -19.66 22.25
CA GLU A 120 -19.15 -20.16 23.60
C GLU A 120 -18.97 -19.05 24.65
N LYS A 121 -19.95 -18.91 25.55
CA LYS A 121 -19.94 -17.91 26.62
C LYS A 121 -19.50 -18.55 27.93
N SER A 122 -18.69 -17.83 28.73
CA SER A 122 -18.39 -18.26 30.10
C SER A 122 -19.64 -18.27 30.96
N SER A 123 -19.64 -19.10 32.01
CA SER A 123 -20.69 -19.13 33.04
C SER A 123 -20.56 -18.00 34.06
N THR A 124 -19.44 -17.27 34.02
CA THR A 124 -19.14 -16.14 34.92
C THR A 124 -19.32 -14.82 34.20
N GLY A 125 -19.82 -13.81 34.93
CA GLY A 125 -20.17 -12.51 34.35
C GLY A 125 -21.47 -12.52 33.55
N THR A 126 -21.83 -11.36 33.01
CA THR A 126 -22.99 -11.20 32.11
C THR A 126 -22.47 -10.87 30.71
N ILE A 127 -22.84 -11.69 29.74
CA ILE A 127 -22.41 -11.55 28.35
C ILE A 127 -23.61 -11.23 27.48
N THR A 128 -23.59 -10.05 26.86
CA THR A 128 -24.68 -9.56 26.00
C THR A 128 -24.15 -9.14 24.64
N ARG A 129 -25.01 -9.21 23.63
CA ARG A 129 -24.77 -8.57 22.31
C ARG A 129 -25.27 -7.13 22.41
N ASP A 130 -24.35 -6.18 22.39
CA ASP A 130 -24.62 -4.75 22.58
C ASP A 130 -24.74 -4.04 21.21
N GLN A 131 -25.90 -3.43 20.97
CA GLN A 131 -26.16 -2.66 19.74
C GLN A 131 -25.80 -1.18 19.87
N SER A 132 -25.59 -0.70 21.08
CA SER A 132 -25.28 0.72 21.32
C SER A 132 -23.80 1.05 21.14
N THR A 133 -22.94 0.06 21.33
CA THR A 133 -21.47 0.22 21.32
C THR A 133 -20.87 -0.87 20.44
N ARG A 134 -20.28 -0.47 19.32
CA ARG A 134 -19.67 -1.36 18.33
C ARG A 134 -18.58 -0.64 17.55
N GLN A 135 -17.64 -1.39 17.01
CA GLN A 135 -16.62 -0.88 16.07
C GLN A 135 -17.08 -1.02 14.63
N PHE A 136 -17.57 -2.20 14.26
CA PHE A 136 -18.15 -2.50 12.95
C PHE A 136 -19.49 -3.19 13.11
N GLY A 137 -20.21 -3.39 11.99
CA GLY A 137 -21.45 -4.13 11.99
C GLY A 137 -22.57 -3.51 12.83
N LEU A 138 -23.39 -4.36 13.41
CA LEU A 138 -24.57 -4.03 14.20
C LEU A 138 -24.35 -4.17 15.71
N VAL A 139 -23.55 -5.15 16.13
CA VAL A 139 -23.39 -5.55 17.54
C VAL A 139 -21.93 -5.79 17.89
N SER A 140 -21.63 -5.70 19.18
CA SER A 140 -20.39 -6.21 19.77
C SER A 140 -20.72 -7.11 20.96
N TYR A 141 -19.77 -7.92 21.43
CA TYR A 141 -19.90 -8.61 22.70
C TYR A 141 -19.55 -7.68 23.86
N ARG A 142 -20.52 -7.44 24.76
CA ARG A 142 -20.28 -6.75 26.03
C ARG A 142 -20.18 -7.78 27.15
N LEU A 143 -19.03 -7.82 27.80
CA LEU A 143 -18.74 -8.63 28.96
C LEU A 143 -18.78 -7.73 30.21
N THR A 144 -19.73 -7.99 31.11
CA THR A 144 -19.91 -7.27 32.37
C THR A 144 -19.45 -8.15 33.52
N ILE A 145 -18.48 -7.69 34.31
CA ILE A 145 -17.94 -8.43 35.44
C ILE A 145 -17.92 -7.59 36.72
N SER A 146 -18.00 -8.27 37.85
CA SER A 146 -17.80 -7.70 39.19
C SER A 146 -16.39 -7.97 39.71
N ALA A 147 -16.06 -7.43 40.86
CA ALA A 147 -14.75 -7.60 41.50
C ALA A 147 -14.34 -9.09 41.58
N ASN A 148 -13.09 -9.38 41.33
CA ASN A 148 -12.47 -10.72 41.36
C ASN A 148 -13.15 -11.78 40.46
N LYS A 149 -13.81 -11.33 39.37
CA LYS A 149 -14.40 -12.20 38.37
C LYS A 149 -13.75 -12.00 37.02
N SER A 150 -13.89 -12.99 36.17
CA SER A 150 -13.51 -12.94 34.74
C SER A 150 -14.68 -13.40 33.88
N ALA A 151 -14.68 -13.01 32.62
CA ALA A 151 -15.63 -13.51 31.63
C ALA A 151 -14.95 -13.60 30.27
N TYR A 152 -15.48 -14.47 29.41
CA TYR A 152 -15.01 -14.60 28.04
C TYR A 152 -16.12 -15.03 27.10
N VAL A 153 -15.94 -14.72 25.84
CA VAL A 153 -16.49 -15.48 24.70
C VAL A 153 -15.34 -16.13 23.96
N ARG A 154 -15.51 -17.40 23.53
CA ARG A 154 -14.45 -18.15 22.87
C ARG A 154 -14.97 -18.94 21.69
N GLN A 155 -14.09 -19.18 20.77
CA GLN A 155 -14.30 -20.09 19.64
C GLN A 155 -13.18 -21.12 19.59
N ALA A 156 -13.55 -22.40 19.40
CA ALA A 156 -12.59 -23.45 19.14
C ALA A 156 -12.25 -23.47 17.64
N VAL A 157 -10.96 -23.50 17.32
CA VAL A 157 -10.43 -23.61 15.97
C VAL A 157 -9.43 -24.77 15.91
N THR A 158 -9.32 -25.42 14.75
CA THR A 158 -8.30 -26.43 14.50
C THR A 158 -7.13 -25.77 13.77
N LEU A 159 -5.97 -25.76 14.39
CA LEU A 159 -4.74 -25.18 13.86
C LEU A 159 -3.67 -26.25 13.63
N THR A 160 -2.72 -25.97 12.77
CA THR A 160 -1.61 -26.88 12.49
C THR A 160 -0.49 -26.66 13.49
N PRO A 161 -0.06 -27.66 14.28
CA PRO A 161 1.12 -27.58 15.12
C PRO A 161 2.37 -27.22 14.31
N GLY A 162 3.29 -26.47 14.92
CA GLY A 162 4.49 -25.93 14.28
C GLY A 162 4.29 -24.63 13.49
N LYS A 163 3.05 -24.26 13.14
CA LYS A 163 2.75 -23.01 12.43
C LYS A 163 2.52 -21.85 13.39
N SER A 164 2.73 -20.64 12.85
CA SER A 164 2.55 -19.38 13.57
C SER A 164 1.25 -18.70 13.19
N TYR A 165 0.64 -18.01 14.17
CA TYR A 165 -0.66 -17.35 14.03
C TYR A 165 -0.69 -16.02 14.80
N THR A 166 -1.59 -15.14 14.40
CA THR A 166 -1.89 -13.88 15.10
C THR A 166 -3.39 -13.78 15.35
N LEU A 167 -3.78 -13.71 16.62
CA LEU A 167 -5.15 -13.42 17.05
C LEU A 167 -5.26 -11.94 17.38
N SER A 168 -6.26 -11.25 16.84
CA SER A 168 -6.55 -9.84 17.10
C SER A 168 -8.03 -9.58 17.29
N GLY A 169 -8.35 -8.42 17.89
CA GLY A 169 -9.71 -7.96 18.04
C GLY A 169 -9.73 -6.50 18.48
N TYR A 170 -10.85 -5.85 18.26
CA TYR A 170 -11.08 -4.49 18.74
C TYR A 170 -11.68 -4.53 20.13
N VAL A 171 -11.03 -3.84 21.07
CA VAL A 171 -11.37 -3.83 22.49
C VAL A 171 -11.66 -2.39 22.94
N ARG A 172 -12.73 -2.24 23.70
CA ARG A 172 -13.08 -1.02 24.43
C ARG A 172 -13.32 -1.39 25.88
N SER A 173 -12.60 -0.75 26.83
CA SER A 173 -12.70 -1.11 28.24
C SER A 173 -13.10 0.07 29.13
N GLY A 174 -14.13 -0.14 29.94
CA GLY A 174 -14.62 0.76 30.98
C GLY A 174 -14.36 0.21 32.40
N GLY A 175 -13.12 -0.20 32.69
CA GLY A 175 -12.68 -0.66 34.00
C GLY A 175 -11.92 -1.99 34.00
N PRO A 176 -12.50 -3.10 33.51
CA PRO A 176 -11.79 -4.37 33.44
C PRO A 176 -10.60 -4.35 32.46
N ARG A 177 -9.65 -5.24 32.67
CA ARG A 177 -8.63 -5.56 31.67
C ARG A 177 -9.26 -6.38 30.55
N GLY A 178 -9.28 -5.88 29.32
CA GLY A 178 -9.75 -6.59 28.14
C GLY A 178 -8.59 -7.01 27.25
N VAL A 179 -8.51 -8.29 26.88
CA VAL A 179 -7.44 -8.86 26.05
C VAL A 179 -8.01 -9.86 25.03
N MET A 180 -7.28 -10.06 23.95
CA MET A 180 -7.41 -11.24 23.12
C MET A 180 -6.52 -12.33 23.72
N ARG A 181 -7.09 -13.52 23.96
CA ARG A 181 -6.41 -14.65 24.60
C ARG A 181 -6.45 -15.88 23.71
N VAL A 182 -5.32 -16.56 23.63
CA VAL A 182 -5.22 -17.90 23.03
C VAL A 182 -5.02 -18.92 24.16
N ALA A 183 -5.70 -20.06 24.07
CA ALA A 183 -5.44 -21.20 24.96
C ALA A 183 -5.28 -22.48 24.13
N TYR A 184 -4.21 -23.23 24.39
CA TYR A 184 -3.87 -24.49 23.73
C TYR A 184 -3.36 -25.51 24.75
N THR A 185 -3.36 -26.79 24.41
CA THR A 185 -2.98 -27.89 25.28
C THR A 185 -1.72 -28.57 24.75
N VAL A 186 -0.78 -28.89 25.63
CA VAL A 186 0.38 -29.74 25.37
C VAL A 186 0.39 -30.85 26.42
N GLY A 187 0.20 -32.06 25.98
CA GLY A 187 0.00 -33.20 26.93
C GLY A 187 -1.24 -33.00 27.79
N ASN A 188 -1.07 -32.87 29.10
CA ASN A 188 -2.16 -32.62 30.06
C ASN A 188 -2.23 -31.17 30.56
N GLU A 189 -1.38 -30.29 30.04
CA GLU A 189 -1.27 -28.91 30.51
C GLU A 189 -1.89 -27.93 29.52
N THR A 190 -2.65 -26.96 30.03
CA THR A 190 -3.22 -25.88 29.22
C THR A 190 -2.38 -24.61 29.40
N PHE A 191 -1.94 -24.07 28.30
CA PHE A 191 -1.20 -22.81 28.20
C PHE A 191 -2.10 -21.69 27.71
N THR A 192 -1.88 -20.48 28.21
CA THR A 192 -2.60 -19.28 27.77
C THR A 192 -1.63 -18.17 27.42
N LEU A 193 -1.93 -17.44 26.35
CA LEU A 193 -1.19 -16.27 25.90
C LEU A 193 -2.18 -15.11 25.72
N ASP A 194 -1.84 -13.94 26.27
CA ASP A 194 -2.64 -12.72 26.20
C ASP A 194 -1.99 -11.68 25.28
N SER A 195 -2.81 -10.90 24.61
CA SER A 195 -2.38 -9.64 24.01
C SER A 195 -2.02 -8.61 25.09
N GLU A 196 -1.35 -7.51 24.70
CA GLU A 196 -1.43 -6.32 25.50
C GLU A 196 -2.90 -5.93 25.73
N PRO A 197 -3.25 -5.42 26.92
CA PRO A 197 -4.62 -5.04 27.20
C PRO A 197 -5.01 -3.78 26.41
N GLY A 198 -6.27 -3.72 25.99
CA GLY A 198 -6.86 -2.49 25.50
C GLY A 198 -6.84 -1.42 26.60
N LYS A 199 -6.68 -0.17 26.18
CA LYS A 199 -6.62 0.96 27.11
C LYS A 199 -7.87 1.06 27.98
N VAL A 200 -7.66 1.16 29.28
CA VAL A 200 -8.75 1.32 30.25
C VAL A 200 -9.08 2.81 30.41
N TRP A 201 -10.33 3.17 30.21
CA TRP A 201 -10.82 4.53 30.33
C TRP A 201 -11.63 4.73 31.60
N LYS A 202 -11.32 5.79 32.33
CA LYS A 202 -12.01 6.12 33.59
C LYS A 202 -13.35 6.87 33.41
N LYS A 203 -13.65 7.34 32.21
CA LYS A 203 -14.89 8.09 31.87
C LYS A 203 -15.51 7.54 30.60
N THR A 204 -16.83 7.44 30.59
CA THR A 204 -17.61 6.66 29.61
C THR A 204 -17.88 7.35 28.28
N ASP A 205 -17.59 8.63 28.11
CA ASP A 205 -17.96 9.37 26.92
C ASP A 205 -16.86 9.34 25.86
N ASN A 206 -17.17 8.79 24.68
CA ASN A 206 -16.31 8.73 23.49
C ASN A 206 -15.02 7.90 23.60
N MET A 207 -15.04 6.81 24.35
CA MET A 207 -13.92 5.87 24.34
C MET A 207 -13.79 5.18 22.99
N PRO A 208 -12.64 5.30 22.28
CA PRO A 208 -12.43 4.56 21.03
C PRO A 208 -12.19 3.08 21.34
N TYR A 209 -12.47 2.25 20.35
CA TYR A 209 -11.93 0.89 20.30
C TYR A 209 -10.45 0.94 19.94
N GLU A 210 -9.67 0.06 20.54
CA GLU A 210 -8.28 -0.20 20.17
C GLU A 210 -8.16 -1.62 19.63
N ARG A 211 -7.40 -1.80 18.56
CA ARG A 211 -7.09 -3.13 18.07
C ARG A 211 -5.90 -3.68 18.82
N VAL A 212 -6.09 -4.79 19.50
CA VAL A 212 -5.05 -5.50 20.24
C VAL A 212 -4.79 -6.86 19.60
N SER A 213 -3.57 -7.39 19.76
CA SER A 213 -3.21 -8.67 19.14
C SER A 213 -2.21 -9.45 19.97
N VAL A 214 -2.23 -10.76 19.81
CA VAL A 214 -1.23 -11.71 20.30
C VAL A 214 -0.79 -12.62 19.16
N SER A 215 0.53 -12.67 18.91
CA SER A 215 1.13 -13.57 17.95
C SER A 215 1.80 -14.73 18.67
N PHE A 216 1.65 -15.94 18.14
CA PHE A 216 2.18 -17.16 18.75
C PHE A 216 2.53 -18.20 17.70
N THR A 217 3.44 -19.11 18.06
CA THR A 217 3.70 -20.34 17.31
C THR A 217 3.11 -21.49 18.10
N LEU A 218 2.20 -22.26 17.48
CA LEU A 218 1.64 -23.44 18.12
C LEU A 218 2.75 -24.51 18.22
N PRO A 219 3.11 -24.99 19.43
CA PRO A 219 4.15 -26.01 19.54
C PRO A 219 3.87 -27.26 18.70
N GLU A 220 4.89 -27.89 18.16
CA GLU A 220 4.75 -29.09 17.30
C GLU A 220 4.04 -30.26 18.01
N ASN A 221 4.18 -30.35 19.33
CA ASN A 221 3.53 -31.35 20.18
C ASN A 221 2.22 -30.89 20.84
N ALA A 222 1.70 -29.73 20.44
CA ALA A 222 0.41 -29.25 20.92
C ALA A 222 -0.76 -29.97 20.26
N GLU A 223 -1.88 -30.05 20.97
CA GLU A 223 -3.14 -30.46 20.33
C GLU A 223 -3.56 -29.46 19.26
N PRO A 224 -4.08 -29.93 18.11
CA PRO A 224 -4.55 -29.02 17.05
C PRO A 224 -5.70 -28.11 17.47
N LYS A 225 -6.48 -28.48 18.50
CA LYS A 225 -7.61 -27.73 19.01
C LYS A 225 -7.13 -26.56 19.89
N VAL A 226 -7.39 -25.36 19.42
CA VAL A 226 -7.01 -24.09 20.09
C VAL A 226 -8.27 -23.27 20.36
N TYR A 227 -8.33 -22.61 21.51
CA TYR A 227 -9.39 -21.66 21.84
C TYR A 227 -8.91 -20.22 21.63
N CYS A 228 -9.63 -19.48 20.80
CA CYS A 228 -9.47 -18.04 20.63
C CYS A 228 -10.55 -17.32 21.45
N MET A 229 -10.16 -16.38 22.31
CA MET A 229 -11.06 -15.76 23.29
C MET A 229 -10.97 -14.24 23.23
N ALA A 230 -12.13 -13.60 23.36
CA ALA A 230 -12.24 -12.26 23.90
C ALA A 230 -12.43 -12.41 25.41
N TYR A 231 -11.46 -11.98 26.19
CA TYR A 231 -11.36 -12.24 27.62
C TYR A 231 -11.24 -10.95 28.43
N CYS A 232 -11.95 -10.89 29.55
CA CYS A 232 -11.76 -9.80 30.49
C CYS A 232 -11.65 -10.31 31.93
N ASP A 233 -10.83 -9.62 32.72
CA ASP A 233 -10.70 -9.80 34.17
C ASP A 233 -10.56 -8.44 34.86
N MET A 234 -10.62 -8.48 36.19
CA MET A 234 -10.44 -7.28 37.01
C MET A 234 -8.98 -7.08 37.35
N GLN A 235 -8.46 -5.93 36.99
CA GLN A 235 -7.21 -5.43 37.62
C GLN A 235 -7.48 -4.81 38.98
N ASN A 236 -6.48 -4.81 39.87
CA ASN A 236 -6.56 -4.26 41.19
C ASN A 236 -7.11 -2.83 41.20
N GLY A 237 -8.13 -2.58 42.01
CA GLY A 237 -8.68 -1.24 42.25
C GLY A 237 -10.01 -0.92 41.56
N PHE A 238 -10.59 -1.84 40.76
CA PHE A 238 -11.92 -1.67 40.17
C PHE A 238 -12.96 -2.59 40.85
N ALA A 239 -14.15 -2.05 41.12
CA ALA A 239 -15.26 -2.82 41.72
C ALA A 239 -16.07 -3.64 40.74
N GLY A 240 -15.90 -3.39 39.44
CA GLY A 240 -16.62 -4.02 38.32
C GLY A 240 -16.60 -3.13 37.10
N GLY A 241 -17.12 -3.61 35.96
CA GLY A 241 -17.19 -2.82 34.76
C GLY A 241 -17.53 -3.64 33.51
N ASN A 242 -17.40 -3.00 32.36
CA ASN A 242 -17.72 -3.55 31.06
C ASN A 242 -16.50 -3.55 30.15
N CYS A 243 -16.33 -4.64 29.39
CA CYS A 243 -15.49 -4.67 28.19
C CYS A 243 -16.36 -4.99 26.97
N TRP A 244 -16.08 -4.33 25.87
CA TRP A 244 -16.69 -4.60 24.58
C TRP A 244 -15.64 -5.14 23.63
N PHE A 245 -16.00 -6.19 22.89
CA PHE A 245 -15.14 -6.85 21.91
C PHE A 245 -15.86 -6.96 20.57
N ASP A 246 -15.13 -6.66 19.51
CA ASP A 246 -15.67 -6.64 18.14
C ASP A 246 -14.58 -6.96 17.12
N ALA A 247 -14.98 -7.34 15.91
CA ALA A 247 -14.10 -7.53 14.75
C ALA A 247 -12.86 -8.39 15.07
N MET A 248 -13.13 -9.61 15.54
CA MET A 248 -12.09 -10.57 15.93
C MET A 248 -11.52 -11.29 14.71
N GLN A 249 -10.22 -11.45 14.64
CA GLN A 249 -9.52 -12.08 13.52
C GLN A 249 -8.41 -12.99 14.01
N LEU A 250 -8.40 -14.21 13.51
CA LEU A 250 -7.28 -15.14 13.59
C LEU A 250 -6.70 -15.34 12.21
N GLU A 251 -5.44 -15.09 12.04
CA GLU A 251 -4.72 -15.19 10.77
C GLU A 251 -3.44 -15.99 10.90
N GLU A 252 -2.97 -16.62 9.83
CA GLU A 252 -1.69 -17.32 9.78
C GLU A 252 -0.53 -16.31 9.66
N GLY A 253 0.55 -16.55 10.39
CA GLY A 253 1.75 -15.70 10.45
C GLY A 253 1.84 -14.87 11.74
N LEU A 254 3.01 -14.23 11.95
CA LEU A 254 3.32 -13.43 13.14
C LEU A 254 3.07 -11.92 12.96
N THR A 255 2.52 -11.51 11.83
CA THR A 255 2.27 -10.11 11.49
C THR A 255 0.79 -9.81 11.56
N LEU A 256 0.42 -8.77 12.30
CA LEU A 256 -0.94 -8.23 12.33
C LEU A 256 -1.23 -7.52 10.99
N ASN A 257 -2.21 -8.02 10.25
CA ASN A 257 -2.68 -7.43 8.99
C ASN A 257 -4.02 -6.70 9.16
N HIS A 258 -4.57 -6.21 8.04
CA HIS A 258 -5.87 -5.52 8.01
C HIS A 258 -7.01 -6.43 8.49
N PHE A 259 -8.04 -5.84 9.09
CA PHE A 259 -9.26 -6.59 9.39
C PHE A 259 -10.04 -6.81 8.09
N ASN A 260 -10.25 -8.08 7.73
CA ASN A 260 -11.08 -8.43 6.58
C ASN A 260 -12.53 -8.60 7.00
N MET A 261 -13.42 -7.72 6.50
CA MET A 261 -14.86 -7.80 6.75
C MET A 261 -15.51 -8.96 5.99
N VAL A 262 -14.88 -9.43 4.90
CA VAL A 262 -15.35 -10.58 4.12
C VAL A 262 -15.01 -11.86 4.87
N GLN A 263 -16.04 -12.66 5.15
CA GLN A 263 -15.90 -13.99 5.74
C GLN A 263 -15.64 -15.02 4.65
N ASN A 264 -14.88 -16.07 5.00
CA ASN A 264 -14.60 -17.17 4.07
C ASN A 264 -14.08 -16.65 2.72
N SER A 265 -13.04 -15.84 2.79
CA SER A 265 -12.46 -15.08 1.67
C SER A 265 -11.81 -15.95 0.58
N ASP A 266 -11.46 -17.19 0.93
CA ASP A 266 -10.86 -18.23 0.09
C ASP A 266 -11.85 -19.38 -0.23
N PHE A 267 -13.12 -19.21 0.15
CA PHE A 267 -14.21 -20.15 -0.05
C PHE A 267 -14.00 -21.56 0.55
N SER A 268 -13.01 -21.74 1.42
CA SER A 268 -12.63 -23.05 1.99
C SER A 268 -13.65 -23.64 2.96
N ALA A 269 -14.42 -22.79 3.65
CA ALA A 269 -15.47 -23.22 4.56
C ALA A 269 -16.76 -23.54 3.78
N VAL A 270 -17.06 -24.83 3.59
CA VAL A 270 -18.19 -25.31 2.81
C VAL A 270 -19.33 -25.76 3.73
N GLY A 271 -20.57 -25.49 3.35
CA GLY A 271 -21.76 -25.99 4.01
C GLY A 271 -22.07 -27.45 3.63
N THR A 272 -23.10 -28.04 4.27
CA THR A 272 -23.58 -29.39 3.95
C THR A 272 -24.21 -29.50 2.56
N ASP A 273 -24.53 -28.36 1.95
CA ASP A 273 -25.04 -28.24 0.58
C ASP A 273 -23.90 -28.10 -0.49
N GLY A 274 -22.66 -28.22 -0.08
CA GLY A 274 -21.48 -28.06 -0.96
C GLY A 274 -21.19 -26.63 -1.37
N LYS A 275 -21.84 -25.62 -0.78
CA LYS A 275 -21.63 -24.21 -1.10
C LYS A 275 -20.76 -23.50 -0.05
N PRO A 276 -19.92 -22.53 -0.44
CA PRO A 276 -19.18 -21.72 0.50
C PRO A 276 -20.10 -20.99 1.48
N LYS A 277 -19.81 -21.15 2.77
CA LYS A 277 -20.55 -20.45 3.84
C LYS A 277 -20.45 -18.94 3.66
N ALA A 278 -21.49 -18.24 4.05
CA ALA A 278 -21.62 -16.78 3.97
C ALA A 278 -21.75 -16.20 2.55
N TRP A 279 -21.72 -17.03 1.50
CA TRP A 279 -21.82 -16.57 0.12
C TRP A 279 -23.11 -17.06 -0.56
N THR A 280 -23.62 -16.24 -1.48
CA THR A 280 -24.92 -16.49 -2.14
C THR A 280 -24.82 -16.28 -3.64
N VAL A 281 -25.45 -17.16 -4.41
CA VAL A 281 -25.59 -17.00 -5.86
C VAL A 281 -26.57 -15.87 -6.17
N GLY A 282 -26.19 -14.99 -7.09
CA GLY A 282 -27.09 -13.92 -7.53
C GLY A 282 -28.32 -14.41 -8.28
N SER A 283 -29.34 -13.57 -8.38
CA SER A 283 -30.58 -13.88 -9.10
C SER A 283 -30.26 -14.31 -10.54
N ASN A 284 -30.91 -15.41 -10.98
CA ASN A 284 -30.73 -15.99 -12.32
C ASN A 284 -29.30 -16.46 -12.66
N SER A 285 -28.44 -16.67 -11.66
CA SER A 285 -27.05 -17.10 -11.84
C SER A 285 -26.78 -18.56 -11.44
N ASN A 286 -27.75 -19.27 -10.88
CA ASN A 286 -27.58 -20.62 -10.29
C ASN A 286 -26.90 -21.64 -11.21
N SER A 287 -27.25 -21.66 -12.50
CA SER A 287 -26.69 -22.61 -13.48
C SER A 287 -25.33 -22.18 -14.03
N TYR A 288 -24.81 -21.04 -13.59
CA TYR A 288 -23.61 -20.41 -14.14
C TYR A 288 -22.54 -20.16 -13.08
N VAL A 289 -22.74 -20.67 -11.86
CA VAL A 289 -21.79 -20.55 -10.75
C VAL A 289 -21.42 -21.95 -10.28
N SER A 290 -20.13 -22.21 -10.25
CA SER A 290 -19.56 -23.43 -9.69
C SER A 290 -18.50 -23.09 -8.64
N VAL A 291 -18.27 -24.01 -7.73
CA VAL A 291 -17.22 -23.95 -6.72
C VAL A 291 -16.20 -25.02 -7.08
N LEU A 292 -14.98 -24.62 -7.33
CA LEU A 292 -13.91 -25.51 -7.80
C LEU A 292 -12.69 -25.41 -6.88
N PRO A 293 -11.94 -26.50 -6.69
CA PRO A 293 -10.66 -26.41 -5.98
C PRO A 293 -9.72 -25.40 -6.65
N LEU A 294 -8.96 -24.66 -5.85
CA LEU A 294 -7.82 -23.91 -6.35
C LEU A 294 -6.66 -24.92 -6.51
N GLU A 295 -6.56 -25.51 -7.68
CA GLU A 295 -5.55 -26.54 -7.98
C GLU A 295 -4.16 -25.92 -8.10
N ASP A 296 -3.12 -26.76 -7.97
CA ASP A 296 -1.75 -26.44 -8.36
C ASP A 296 -1.69 -26.30 -9.88
N GLU A 297 -2.07 -25.14 -10.36
CA GLU A 297 -1.95 -24.79 -11.76
C GLU A 297 -0.46 -24.75 -12.09
N LYS A 298 -0.05 -25.54 -13.07
CA LYS A 298 1.32 -25.55 -13.60
C LYS A 298 1.67 -24.29 -14.39
N ASP A 299 0.76 -23.35 -14.46
CA ASP A 299 0.95 -22.09 -15.15
C ASP A 299 1.89 -21.19 -14.33
N ILE A 300 2.80 -20.52 -15.00
CA ILE A 300 3.77 -19.59 -14.43
C ILE A 300 3.04 -18.41 -13.73
N PHE A 301 1.89 -18.03 -14.25
CA PHE A 301 1.05 -16.94 -13.73
C PHE A 301 -0.15 -17.44 -12.92
N HIS A 302 0.06 -18.47 -12.11
CA HIS A 302 -0.95 -18.97 -11.17
C HIS A 302 -1.22 -17.97 -10.02
N ALA A 303 -2.29 -18.21 -9.27
CA ALA A 303 -2.52 -17.48 -8.02
C ALA A 303 -1.36 -17.69 -7.04
N PRO A 304 -0.95 -16.67 -6.25
CA PRO A 304 0.17 -16.81 -5.31
C PRO A 304 0.00 -18.00 -4.37
N ASP A 305 1.08 -18.71 -4.09
CA ASP A 305 1.06 -19.91 -3.26
C ASP A 305 0.51 -19.67 -1.83
N CYS A 306 0.67 -18.45 -1.33
CA CYS A 306 0.08 -18.07 -0.03
C CYS A 306 -1.45 -18.12 0.02
N LEU A 307 -2.14 -18.15 -1.12
CA LEU A 307 -3.60 -18.34 -1.20
C LEU A 307 -3.98 -19.82 -1.29
N LYS A 308 -3.02 -20.70 -1.57
CA LYS A 308 -3.24 -22.13 -1.68
C LYS A 308 -3.09 -22.79 -0.30
N HIS A 309 -4.20 -23.01 0.36
CA HIS A 309 -4.30 -23.75 1.61
C HIS A 309 -5.11 -25.04 1.39
N ASP A 310 -5.06 -25.95 2.35
CA ASP A 310 -5.93 -27.12 2.34
C ASP A 310 -7.40 -26.67 2.20
N ASN A 311 -8.08 -27.19 1.17
CA ASN A 311 -9.47 -26.88 0.82
C ASN A 311 -9.73 -25.46 0.28
N THR A 312 -8.74 -24.68 -0.07
CA THR A 312 -8.97 -23.41 -0.80
C THR A 312 -9.72 -23.67 -2.10
N GLN A 313 -10.72 -22.84 -2.36
CA GLN A 313 -11.55 -22.96 -3.55
C GLN A 313 -11.55 -21.63 -4.34
N LYS A 314 -11.99 -21.73 -5.58
CA LYS A 314 -12.29 -20.60 -6.45
C LYS A 314 -13.77 -20.61 -6.82
N ILE A 315 -14.33 -19.43 -6.99
CA ILE A 315 -15.66 -19.29 -7.58
C ILE A 315 -15.53 -19.14 -9.08
N HIS A 316 -16.05 -20.12 -9.79
CA HIS A 316 -16.08 -20.13 -11.24
C HIS A 316 -17.41 -19.58 -11.74
N LEU A 317 -17.36 -18.45 -12.44
CA LEU A 317 -18.51 -17.84 -13.11
C LEU A 317 -18.45 -18.17 -14.59
N LEU A 318 -19.42 -18.93 -15.08
CA LEU A 318 -19.58 -19.21 -16.50
C LEU A 318 -20.35 -18.06 -17.16
N GLY A 319 -19.71 -17.41 -18.11
CA GLY A 319 -20.24 -16.21 -18.74
C GLY A 319 -21.44 -16.44 -19.66
N ARG A 320 -22.26 -15.41 -19.75
CA ARG A 320 -23.44 -15.36 -20.62
C ARG A 320 -23.52 -13.99 -21.31
N TYR A 321 -23.74 -13.99 -22.63
CA TYR A 321 -23.85 -12.75 -23.42
C TYR A 321 -25.10 -11.91 -23.09
N ASP A 322 -26.16 -12.56 -22.56
CA ASP A 322 -27.47 -11.95 -22.31
C ASP A 322 -27.65 -11.41 -20.89
N ARG A 323 -26.70 -11.66 -19.97
CA ARG A 323 -26.81 -11.27 -18.57
C ARG A 323 -25.49 -11.12 -17.84
N THR A 324 -25.56 -10.48 -16.68
CA THR A 324 -24.47 -10.48 -15.70
C THR A 324 -24.63 -11.68 -14.76
N VAL A 325 -23.57 -12.48 -14.64
CA VAL A 325 -23.48 -13.57 -13.67
C VAL A 325 -22.84 -13.03 -12.41
N THR A 326 -23.45 -13.34 -11.25
CA THR A 326 -23.02 -12.76 -9.97
C THR A 326 -22.98 -13.79 -8.84
N TYR A 327 -22.02 -13.61 -7.95
CA TYR A 327 -21.91 -14.31 -6.67
C TYR A 327 -21.56 -13.27 -5.59
N TYR A 328 -22.21 -13.29 -4.43
CA TYR A 328 -22.03 -12.21 -3.47
C TYR A 328 -22.04 -12.68 -2.02
N GLN A 329 -21.40 -11.88 -1.17
CA GLN A 329 -21.59 -11.90 0.28
C GLN A 329 -22.27 -10.62 0.73
N GLN A 330 -23.20 -10.74 1.67
CA GLN A 330 -23.95 -9.63 2.24
C GLN A 330 -23.88 -9.70 3.76
N PHE A 331 -23.60 -8.58 4.40
CA PHE A 331 -23.55 -8.50 5.85
C PHE A 331 -24.07 -7.16 6.36
N ARG A 332 -24.46 -7.13 7.63
CA ARG A 332 -24.92 -5.92 8.29
C ARG A 332 -23.75 -5.00 8.59
N HIS A 333 -23.93 -3.70 8.36
CA HIS A 333 -22.96 -2.68 8.71
C HIS A 333 -23.64 -1.32 8.79
N TYR A 334 -23.58 -0.69 9.96
CA TYR A 334 -24.06 0.70 10.12
C TYR A 334 -22.95 1.68 9.73
N GLY A 335 -22.96 2.06 8.46
CA GLY A 335 -22.01 3.02 7.89
C GLY A 335 -22.63 4.38 7.65
N LYS A 336 -21.77 5.37 7.50
CA LYS A 336 -22.11 6.74 7.15
C LYS A 336 -21.67 7.05 5.73
N ILE A 337 -22.38 8.00 5.10
CA ILE A 337 -21.92 8.61 3.85
C ILE A 337 -20.48 9.10 4.02
N GLY A 338 -19.62 8.76 3.06
CA GLY A 338 -18.20 9.11 3.07
C GLY A 338 -17.27 8.13 3.80
N ASP A 339 -17.79 7.09 4.46
CA ASP A 339 -16.95 6.02 5.01
C ASP A 339 -16.14 5.37 3.90
N ARG A 340 -14.86 5.09 4.20
CA ARG A 340 -13.89 4.61 3.22
C ARG A 340 -13.51 3.17 3.47
N PHE A 341 -13.45 2.40 2.38
CA PHE A 341 -13.07 0.99 2.39
C PHE A 341 -12.06 0.72 1.27
N THR A 342 -11.40 -0.42 1.36
CA THR A 342 -10.56 -0.96 0.29
C THR A 342 -11.04 -2.34 -0.06
N VAL A 343 -11.45 -2.57 -1.31
CA VAL A 343 -11.87 -3.86 -1.83
C VAL A 343 -10.84 -4.41 -2.80
N GLY A 344 -10.69 -5.70 -2.85
CA GLY A 344 -9.85 -6.36 -3.86
C GLY A 344 -9.87 -7.88 -3.75
N GLY A 345 -9.03 -8.49 -4.55
CA GLY A 345 -8.90 -9.93 -4.63
C GLY A 345 -8.15 -10.38 -5.88
N TRP A 346 -8.20 -11.66 -6.14
CA TRP A 346 -7.59 -12.31 -7.28
C TRP A 346 -8.65 -12.81 -8.25
N CYS A 347 -8.41 -12.61 -9.54
CA CYS A 347 -9.25 -13.11 -10.61
C CYS A 347 -8.40 -13.64 -11.76
N SER A 348 -8.84 -14.75 -12.34
CA SER A 348 -8.41 -15.22 -13.67
C SER A 348 -9.64 -15.22 -14.55
N SER A 349 -9.60 -14.57 -15.70
CA SER A 349 -10.71 -14.56 -16.62
C SER A 349 -10.24 -14.70 -18.05
N PHE A 350 -10.98 -15.45 -18.83
CA PHE A 350 -10.76 -15.60 -20.25
C PHE A 350 -12.05 -15.28 -21.00
N ALA A 351 -12.34 -13.99 -21.07
CA ALA A 351 -13.50 -13.50 -21.79
C ALA A 351 -13.14 -13.19 -23.25
N LYS A 352 -14.01 -13.50 -24.17
CA LYS A 352 -13.86 -13.09 -25.55
C LYS A 352 -14.87 -12.00 -25.86
N LYS A 353 -14.41 -10.86 -26.33
CA LYS A 353 -15.24 -9.77 -26.80
C LYS A 353 -15.96 -10.20 -28.08
N ASN A 354 -17.26 -10.44 -28.00
CA ASN A 354 -18.07 -10.82 -29.15
C ASN A 354 -18.80 -9.64 -29.81
N ASP A 355 -18.83 -8.47 -29.12
CA ASP A 355 -19.54 -7.29 -29.57
C ASP A 355 -18.77 -6.03 -29.15
N PRO A 356 -18.32 -5.19 -30.10
CA PRO A 356 -17.57 -3.98 -29.80
C PRO A 356 -18.35 -2.95 -28.97
N ASP A 357 -19.69 -2.99 -29.00
CA ASP A 357 -20.55 -2.04 -28.29
C ASP A 357 -20.94 -2.50 -26.89
N ASN A 358 -20.63 -3.73 -26.48
CA ASN A 358 -20.89 -4.23 -25.15
C ASN A 358 -19.73 -3.96 -24.19
N TYR A 359 -20.04 -3.24 -23.11
CA TYR A 359 -19.10 -3.00 -22.02
C TYR A 359 -18.83 -4.30 -21.26
N ILE A 360 -17.67 -4.85 -21.47
CA ILE A 360 -17.18 -6.09 -20.89
C ILE A 360 -16.48 -5.77 -19.55
N TYR A 361 -16.82 -6.46 -18.48
CA TYR A 361 -16.06 -6.39 -17.25
C TYR A 361 -16.12 -7.66 -16.41
N CYS A 362 -15.00 -7.97 -15.76
CA CYS A 362 -14.90 -8.79 -14.57
C CYS A 362 -14.51 -7.87 -13.41
N ARG A 363 -15.24 -7.91 -12.29
CA ARG A 363 -14.97 -7.00 -11.19
C ARG A 363 -15.51 -7.49 -9.84
N ILE A 364 -14.98 -6.93 -8.77
CA ILE A 364 -15.52 -7.02 -7.42
C ILE A 364 -16.14 -5.66 -7.09
N THR A 365 -17.47 -5.62 -6.92
CA THR A 365 -18.22 -4.38 -6.65
C THR A 365 -18.69 -4.35 -5.21
N VAL A 366 -18.64 -3.18 -4.58
CA VAL A 366 -19.21 -2.95 -3.25
C VAL A 366 -20.46 -2.09 -3.37
N LEU A 367 -21.55 -2.62 -2.84
CA LEU A 367 -22.87 -1.98 -2.84
C LEU A 367 -23.31 -1.68 -1.41
N PHE A 368 -24.06 -0.60 -1.25
CA PHE A 368 -24.54 -0.10 0.03
C PHE A 368 -26.06 0.10 -0.01
N THR A 369 -26.75 -0.26 1.07
CA THR A 369 -28.17 0.04 1.23
C THR A 369 -28.55 0.35 2.67
N ALA A 370 -29.48 1.29 2.86
CA ALA A 370 -30.18 1.52 4.12
C ALA A 370 -31.52 0.73 4.20
N GLY A 371 -31.91 0.10 3.09
CA GLY A 371 -33.14 -0.67 2.98
C GLY A 371 -33.03 -2.09 3.55
N ASN A 372 -34.16 -2.80 3.57
CA ASN A 372 -34.19 -4.24 3.86
C ASN A 372 -33.76 -5.02 2.60
N PRO A 373 -32.65 -5.78 2.63
CA PRO A 373 -32.16 -6.54 1.48
C PRO A 373 -33.09 -7.68 1.04
N ASP A 374 -34.00 -8.13 1.89
CA ASP A 374 -35.00 -9.15 1.56
C ASP A 374 -36.15 -8.60 0.71
N ASN A 375 -36.26 -7.28 0.61
CA ASN A 375 -37.22 -6.63 -0.27
C ASN A 375 -36.68 -6.63 -1.72
N ALA A 376 -37.45 -7.21 -2.65
CA ALA A 376 -37.10 -7.29 -4.07
C ALA A 376 -36.84 -5.90 -4.71
N ASN A 377 -37.43 -4.84 -4.17
CA ASN A 377 -37.27 -3.44 -4.62
C ASN A 377 -36.20 -2.68 -3.82
N CYS A 378 -35.37 -3.37 -3.03
CA CYS A 378 -34.31 -2.73 -2.27
C CYS A 378 -33.29 -2.09 -3.21
N TYR A 379 -33.12 -0.77 -3.08
CA TYR A 379 -32.12 -0.02 -3.86
C TYR A 379 -30.73 -0.20 -3.25
N TRP A 380 -29.78 -0.57 -4.09
CA TRP A 380 -28.37 -0.71 -3.77
C TRP A 380 -27.54 0.35 -4.50
N ALA A 381 -26.90 1.24 -3.76
CA ALA A 381 -26.01 2.25 -4.31
C ALA A 381 -24.60 1.69 -4.46
N THR A 382 -23.94 1.98 -5.58
CA THR A 382 -22.58 1.52 -5.84
C THR A 382 -21.57 2.45 -5.18
N GLY A 383 -20.67 1.90 -4.36
CA GLY A 383 -19.55 2.62 -3.76
C GLY A 383 -18.29 2.60 -4.60
N GLY A 384 -18.13 1.61 -5.46
CA GLY A 384 -17.00 1.43 -6.35
C GLY A 384 -16.68 -0.04 -6.65
N SER A 385 -15.65 -0.27 -7.46
CA SER A 385 -15.27 -1.62 -7.90
C SER A 385 -13.76 -1.76 -8.09
N ALA A 386 -13.21 -2.93 -7.75
CA ALA A 386 -11.93 -3.41 -8.27
C ALA A 386 -12.20 -4.10 -9.61
N VAL A 387 -11.59 -3.62 -10.68
CA VAL A 387 -11.82 -4.09 -12.05
C VAL A 387 -10.60 -4.87 -12.52
N PHE A 388 -10.85 -6.01 -13.18
CA PHE A 388 -9.84 -6.87 -13.77
C PHE A 388 -9.89 -6.76 -15.29
N ASN A 389 -8.74 -7.00 -15.95
CA ASN A 389 -8.74 -7.19 -17.40
C ASN A 389 -9.44 -8.51 -17.72
N ALA A 390 -10.58 -8.44 -18.38
CA ALA A 390 -11.43 -9.60 -18.63
C ALA A 390 -10.84 -10.59 -19.65
N GLU A 391 -9.90 -10.16 -20.47
CA GLU A 391 -9.29 -10.94 -21.58
C GLU A 391 -7.92 -11.54 -21.21
N GLU A 392 -7.46 -11.37 -19.97
CA GLU A 392 -6.08 -11.68 -19.58
C GLU A 392 -5.75 -13.18 -19.60
N GLY A 393 -6.65 -14.03 -19.15
CA GLY A 393 -6.43 -15.48 -19.06
C GLY A 393 -5.55 -15.93 -17.88
N ASN A 394 -4.78 -15.03 -17.27
CA ASN A 394 -3.88 -15.29 -16.16
C ASN A 394 -4.48 -14.77 -14.83
N TRP A 395 -3.98 -15.28 -13.69
CA TRP A 395 -4.35 -14.74 -12.39
C TRP A 395 -3.76 -13.35 -12.20
N GLN A 396 -4.62 -12.39 -11.90
CA GLN A 396 -4.30 -10.99 -11.69
C GLN A 396 -4.87 -10.49 -10.35
N PHE A 397 -4.15 -9.59 -9.72
CA PHE A 397 -4.59 -8.89 -8.52
C PHE A 397 -5.18 -7.53 -8.91
N ALA A 398 -6.36 -7.20 -8.37
CA ALA A 398 -6.91 -5.85 -8.48
C ALA A 398 -7.42 -5.36 -7.13
N SER A 399 -7.33 -4.05 -6.92
CA SER A 399 -7.79 -3.38 -5.71
C SER A 399 -8.34 -1.99 -6.02
N ALA A 400 -9.28 -1.51 -5.19
CA ALA A 400 -9.87 -0.19 -5.34
C ALA A 400 -10.28 0.44 -4.02
N GLY A 401 -10.17 1.77 -3.95
CA GLY A 401 -10.79 2.56 -2.89
C GLY A 401 -12.29 2.66 -3.10
N ILE A 402 -13.03 2.47 -2.03
CA ILE A 402 -14.48 2.52 -2.00
C ILE A 402 -14.91 3.63 -1.05
N VAL A 403 -15.91 4.39 -1.46
CA VAL A 403 -16.54 5.41 -0.61
C VAL A 403 -18.03 5.11 -0.52
N ALA A 404 -18.54 5.03 0.71
CA ALA A 404 -19.98 4.83 0.93
C ALA A 404 -20.77 6.02 0.38
N PRO A 405 -21.65 5.82 -0.62
CA PRO A 405 -22.37 6.90 -1.28
C PRO A 405 -23.55 7.43 -0.44
N ASN A 406 -23.96 6.68 0.56
CA ASN A 406 -25.07 6.98 1.48
C ASN A 406 -24.83 6.33 2.85
N ASN A 407 -25.64 6.71 3.83
CA ASN A 407 -25.73 5.95 5.07
C ASN A 407 -26.27 4.56 4.76
N CYS A 408 -25.72 3.53 5.39
CA CYS A 408 -26.11 2.16 5.10
C CYS A 408 -26.38 1.35 6.38
N THR A 409 -27.13 0.27 6.23
CA THR A 409 -27.35 -0.79 7.22
C THR A 409 -26.83 -2.13 6.74
N TYR A 410 -26.51 -2.22 5.44
CA TYR A 410 -25.94 -3.41 4.81
C TYR A 410 -24.90 -3.02 3.76
N ILE A 411 -23.87 -3.86 3.68
CA ILE A 411 -22.88 -3.88 2.60
C ILE A 411 -23.03 -5.20 1.84
N ARG A 412 -22.86 -5.16 0.52
CA ARG A 412 -22.79 -6.34 -0.34
C ARG A 412 -21.51 -6.28 -1.17
N VAL A 413 -20.70 -7.31 -1.10
CA VAL A 413 -19.52 -7.52 -1.95
C VAL A 413 -19.92 -8.49 -3.04
N VAL A 414 -19.83 -8.09 -4.29
CA VAL A 414 -20.36 -8.83 -5.46
C VAL A 414 -19.23 -9.13 -6.43
N LEU A 415 -19.03 -10.41 -6.71
CA LEU A 415 -18.22 -10.89 -7.83
C LEU A 415 -19.09 -10.85 -9.08
N GLN A 416 -18.62 -10.24 -10.14
CA GLN A 416 -19.42 -10.00 -11.34
C GLN A 416 -18.64 -10.32 -12.63
N MET A 417 -19.32 -11.02 -13.53
CA MET A 417 -18.94 -11.18 -14.92
C MET A 417 -20.09 -10.69 -15.80
N ASN A 418 -19.86 -9.62 -16.59
CA ASN A 418 -20.91 -8.94 -17.32
C ASN A 418 -20.96 -9.31 -18.79
N ARG A 419 -22.08 -9.90 -19.24
CA ARG A 419 -22.48 -10.10 -20.64
C ARG A 419 -21.36 -10.65 -21.54
N GLN A 420 -20.68 -11.71 -21.08
CA GLN A 420 -19.52 -12.30 -21.79
C GLN A 420 -19.67 -13.79 -21.94
N MET A 421 -18.95 -14.33 -22.89
CA MET A 421 -18.74 -15.77 -23.00
C MET A 421 -17.50 -16.20 -22.21
N ASN A 422 -17.28 -17.50 -22.05
CA ASN A 422 -16.21 -18.15 -21.31
C ASN A 422 -16.38 -18.00 -19.79
N PHE A 423 -15.32 -17.70 -19.01
CA PHE A 423 -15.37 -17.78 -17.57
C PHE A 423 -14.59 -16.66 -16.85
N ALA A 424 -14.89 -16.51 -15.57
CA ALA A 424 -14.07 -15.79 -14.62
C ALA A 424 -14.00 -16.59 -13.31
N ASP A 425 -12.78 -16.79 -12.82
CA ASP A 425 -12.45 -17.43 -11.56
C ASP A 425 -12.05 -16.40 -10.52
N PHE A 426 -12.59 -16.47 -9.31
CA PHE A 426 -12.27 -15.54 -8.22
C PHE A 426 -11.84 -16.29 -6.97
N THR A 427 -10.83 -15.75 -6.27
CA THR A 427 -10.41 -16.20 -4.94
C THR A 427 -9.76 -15.08 -4.14
N GLY A 428 -9.56 -15.27 -2.83
CA GLY A 428 -8.84 -14.32 -2.00
C GLY A 428 -9.50 -12.94 -1.94
N ILE A 429 -10.80 -12.89 -1.66
CA ILE A 429 -11.58 -11.66 -1.65
C ILE A 429 -11.43 -10.93 -0.32
N TYR A 430 -11.28 -9.61 -0.34
CA TYR A 430 -11.26 -8.81 0.87
C TYR A 430 -12.04 -7.51 0.74
N LEU A 431 -12.50 -7.03 1.90
CA LEU A 431 -12.99 -5.67 2.13
C LEU A 431 -12.42 -5.18 3.45
N TYR A 432 -11.53 -4.20 3.40
CA TYR A 432 -10.95 -3.59 4.58
C TYR A 432 -11.65 -2.26 4.89
N PRO A 433 -12.03 -1.97 6.16
CA PRO A 433 -12.65 -0.70 6.56
C PRO A 433 -11.61 0.41 6.68
N GLU A 434 -10.87 0.64 5.63
CA GLU A 434 -9.72 1.54 5.58
C GLU A 434 -9.56 2.16 4.20
N ALA A 435 -9.02 3.39 4.15
CA ALA A 435 -8.76 4.08 2.90
C ALA A 435 -7.71 3.35 2.04
N PHE A 436 -7.93 3.35 0.73
CA PHE A 436 -7.14 2.62 -0.26
C PHE A 436 -5.69 3.08 -0.34
N GLY A 437 -5.48 4.35 -0.60
CA GLY A 437 -4.14 4.83 -0.89
C GLY A 437 -4.03 6.34 -1.03
N THR A 438 -2.96 6.76 -1.69
CA THR A 438 -2.69 8.15 -2.00
C THR A 438 -3.26 8.50 -3.37
N GLN A 439 -4.07 9.56 -3.44
CA GLN A 439 -4.65 10.08 -4.68
C GLN A 439 -3.84 11.26 -5.20
N TYR A 440 -3.77 11.38 -6.51
CA TYR A 440 -3.08 12.44 -7.23
C TYR A 440 -4.02 13.14 -8.20
N ILE A 441 -3.91 14.46 -8.29
CA ILE A 441 -4.64 15.28 -9.28
C ILE A 441 -3.61 16.05 -10.08
N TYR A 442 -3.75 16.01 -11.38
CA TYR A 442 -2.85 16.65 -12.34
C TYR A 442 -3.56 17.74 -13.14
N ASP A 443 -2.80 18.66 -13.69
CA ASP A 443 -3.27 19.55 -14.74
C ASP A 443 -3.14 18.90 -16.13
N LYS A 444 -3.50 19.64 -17.17
CA LYS A 444 -3.43 19.20 -18.58
C LYS A 444 -1.99 18.93 -19.06
N ASN A 445 -1.00 19.55 -18.43
CA ASN A 445 0.41 19.41 -18.79
C ASN A 445 1.09 18.24 -18.04
N GLY A 446 0.38 17.62 -17.08
CA GLY A 446 0.90 16.52 -16.25
C GLY A 446 1.54 16.98 -14.95
N ASN A 447 1.44 18.25 -14.58
CA ASN A 447 1.94 18.74 -13.30
C ASN A 447 1.03 18.28 -12.17
N ARG A 448 1.61 17.77 -11.09
CA ARG A 448 0.86 17.27 -9.93
C ARG A 448 0.37 18.42 -9.04
N LYS A 449 -0.88 18.85 -9.24
CA LYS A 449 -1.54 19.91 -8.46
C LYS A 449 -1.87 19.49 -7.03
N THR A 450 -2.23 18.22 -6.83
CA THR A 450 -2.69 17.76 -5.53
C THR A 450 -2.21 16.34 -5.25
N ARG A 451 -1.82 16.10 -3.99
CA ARG A 451 -1.60 14.78 -3.42
C ARG A 451 -2.43 14.65 -2.14
N LYS A 452 -3.46 13.81 -2.17
CA LYS A 452 -4.32 13.50 -1.01
C LYS A 452 -3.77 12.26 -0.33
N MET A 453 -3.39 12.37 0.93
CA MET A 453 -2.82 11.27 1.71
C MET A 453 -3.91 10.42 2.39
N LEU A 454 -3.57 9.18 2.74
CA LEU A 454 -4.44 8.22 3.43
C LEU A 454 -5.15 8.78 4.67
N TYR A 455 -4.44 9.57 5.47
CA TYR A 455 -4.93 10.06 6.77
C TYR A 455 -5.46 11.50 6.72
N GLY A 456 -5.90 11.96 5.55
CA GLY A 456 -6.59 13.24 5.38
C GLY A 456 -5.68 14.44 5.12
N GLY A 457 -4.36 14.27 5.12
CA GLY A 457 -3.43 15.32 4.71
C GLY A 457 -3.51 15.55 3.20
N GLN A 458 -3.40 16.82 2.80
CA GLN A 458 -3.39 17.20 1.39
C GLN A 458 -2.26 18.18 1.10
N GLU A 459 -1.41 17.84 0.13
CA GLU A 459 -0.44 18.76 -0.47
C GLU A 459 -1.09 19.44 -1.68
N ARG A 460 -0.75 20.71 -1.91
CA ARG A 460 -1.21 21.46 -3.08
C ARG A 460 -0.05 22.18 -3.73
N SER A 461 -0.03 22.19 -5.05
CA SER A 461 0.96 22.87 -5.88
C SER A 461 0.26 23.68 -6.95
N GLU A 462 0.80 24.86 -7.25
CA GLU A 462 0.39 25.73 -8.34
C GLU A 462 1.57 25.91 -9.30
N PHE A 463 1.29 25.98 -10.59
CA PHE A 463 2.30 26.08 -11.65
C PHE A 463 1.97 27.25 -12.54
N ASP A 464 2.97 27.86 -13.18
CA ASP A 464 2.81 28.86 -14.23
C ASP A 464 2.60 28.19 -15.62
N ASP A 465 2.42 28.99 -16.65
CA ASP A 465 2.19 28.50 -18.02
C ASP A 465 3.44 27.84 -18.65
N ALA A 466 4.61 28.00 -18.04
CA ALA A 466 5.85 27.33 -18.42
C ALA A 466 6.15 26.08 -17.56
N ASP A 467 5.16 25.60 -16.78
CA ASP A 467 5.24 24.43 -15.90
C ASP A 467 6.20 24.57 -14.71
N ASN A 468 6.59 25.79 -14.33
CA ASN A 468 7.36 26.02 -13.12
C ASN A 468 6.45 25.99 -11.89
N LEU A 469 6.92 25.38 -10.81
CA LEU A 469 6.23 25.36 -9.51
C LEU A 469 6.24 26.77 -8.90
N THR A 470 5.12 27.46 -8.84
CA THR A 470 5.01 28.82 -8.28
C THR A 470 4.60 28.84 -6.80
N LYS A 471 3.89 27.79 -6.34
CA LYS A 471 3.45 27.68 -4.95
C LYS A 471 3.33 26.24 -4.52
N HIS A 472 3.73 25.96 -3.27
CA HIS A 472 3.58 24.64 -2.65
C HIS A 472 3.10 24.75 -1.21
N THR A 473 2.03 24.03 -0.88
CA THR A 473 1.48 23.90 0.48
C THR A 473 1.64 22.46 0.94
N ALA A 474 2.43 22.24 1.96
CA ALA A 474 2.62 20.91 2.53
C ALA A 474 1.38 20.42 3.30
N ALA A 475 1.22 19.11 3.43
CA ALA A 475 0.10 18.50 4.14
C ALA A 475 -0.03 19.00 5.58
N GLY A 476 -1.25 19.35 5.98
CA GLY A 476 -1.55 19.87 7.32
C GLY A 476 -1.05 21.30 7.59
N ARG A 477 -0.57 22.01 6.56
CA ARG A 477 -0.14 23.40 6.68
C ARG A 477 -1.15 24.34 6.01
N THR A 478 -1.27 25.57 6.56
CA THR A 478 -2.06 26.66 6.00
C THR A 478 -1.22 27.69 5.25
N VAL A 479 0.10 27.66 5.49
CA VAL A 479 1.09 28.55 4.85
C VAL A 479 1.88 27.80 3.78
N SER A 480 2.23 28.52 2.72
CA SER A 480 2.83 27.95 1.52
C SER A 480 4.26 28.49 1.32
N SER A 481 5.08 27.71 0.64
CA SER A 481 6.27 28.22 -0.04
C SER A 481 5.84 28.82 -1.38
N THR A 482 6.46 29.91 -1.80
CA THR A 482 6.29 30.51 -3.14
C THR A 482 7.62 30.56 -3.88
N PHE A 483 7.53 30.47 -5.21
CA PHE A 483 8.69 30.42 -6.10
C PHE A 483 8.46 31.36 -7.28
N HIS A 484 9.48 32.07 -7.72
CA HIS A 484 9.41 33.05 -8.78
C HIS A 484 10.54 32.83 -9.77
N TYR A 485 10.21 32.73 -11.06
CA TYR A 485 11.11 32.40 -12.14
C TYR A 485 11.28 33.54 -13.16
N GLY A 486 10.57 34.65 -12.97
CA GLY A 486 10.60 35.82 -13.83
C GLY A 486 9.21 36.41 -14.04
N ASP A 487 9.17 37.67 -14.50
CA ASP A 487 7.92 38.39 -14.72
C ASP A 487 7.39 38.22 -16.16
N THR A 488 8.24 37.75 -17.07
CA THR A 488 7.90 37.52 -18.47
C THR A 488 7.87 36.01 -18.80
N GLU A 489 7.10 35.63 -19.81
CA GLU A 489 7.03 34.26 -20.33
C GLU A 489 8.41 33.74 -20.80
N GLU A 490 9.24 34.61 -21.37
CA GLU A 490 10.59 34.28 -21.83
C GLU A 490 11.53 33.97 -20.64
N GLU A 491 11.38 34.67 -19.52
CA GLU A 491 12.14 34.39 -18.29
C GLU A 491 11.67 33.09 -17.65
N GLN A 492 10.35 32.87 -17.57
CA GLN A 492 9.76 31.66 -17.01
C GLN A 492 10.17 30.40 -17.80
N LYS A 493 10.24 30.48 -19.11
CA LYS A 493 10.71 29.39 -20.00
C LYS A 493 12.19 29.00 -19.80
N LYS A 494 12.97 29.83 -19.13
CA LYS A 494 14.35 29.46 -18.74
C LYS A 494 14.39 28.52 -17.55
N HIS A 495 13.29 28.38 -16.80
CA HIS A 495 13.15 27.56 -15.59
C HIS A 495 14.17 27.88 -14.49
N LEU A 496 14.71 29.11 -14.46
CA LEU A 496 15.67 29.55 -13.45
C LEU A 496 14.94 30.18 -12.26
N LEU A 497 15.10 29.58 -11.09
CA LEU A 497 14.48 30.08 -9.85
C LEU A 497 15.18 31.38 -9.40
N LEU A 498 14.52 32.51 -9.49
CA LEU A 498 15.07 33.81 -9.08
C LEU A 498 14.84 34.11 -7.60
N LYS A 499 13.69 33.66 -7.06
CA LYS A 499 13.33 33.92 -5.67
C LYS A 499 12.43 32.80 -5.11
N SER A 500 12.65 32.43 -3.85
CA SER A 500 11.71 31.62 -3.11
C SER A 500 11.43 32.22 -1.73
N ILE A 501 10.19 32.04 -1.23
CA ILE A 501 9.78 32.45 0.10
C ILE A 501 9.30 31.20 0.83
N ALA A 502 9.96 30.88 1.92
CA ALA A 502 9.56 29.76 2.78
C ALA A 502 8.29 30.09 3.58
N PRO A 503 7.55 29.11 4.13
CA PRO A 503 6.30 29.32 4.88
C PRO A 503 6.43 30.26 6.09
N LEU A 504 7.63 30.36 6.67
CA LEU A 504 7.94 31.26 7.79
C LEU A 504 8.53 32.62 7.35
N GLY A 505 8.46 32.91 6.05
CA GLY A 505 8.84 34.20 5.49
C GLY A 505 10.33 34.36 5.16
N SER A 506 11.17 33.34 5.37
CA SER A 506 12.57 33.37 4.92
C SER A 506 12.62 33.47 3.40
N VAL A 507 13.42 34.40 2.88
CA VAL A 507 13.53 34.69 1.45
C VAL A 507 14.87 34.22 0.93
N SER A 508 14.85 33.42 -0.13
CA SER A 508 16.07 33.07 -0.89
C SER A 508 16.02 33.75 -2.26
N THR A 509 17.15 34.30 -2.70
CA THR A 509 17.30 34.90 -4.04
C THR A 509 18.51 34.33 -4.74
N PHE A 510 18.42 34.21 -6.07
CA PHE A 510 19.44 33.60 -6.90
C PHE A 510 19.69 34.49 -8.13
N THR A 511 20.91 34.51 -8.59
CA THR A 511 21.30 35.12 -9.87
C THR A 511 22.11 34.12 -10.70
N TYR A 512 22.05 34.27 -12.02
CA TYR A 512 22.62 33.31 -12.96
C TYR A 512 23.45 34.05 -14.02
N ASP A 513 24.39 33.35 -14.64
CA ASP A 513 25.05 33.79 -15.85
C ASP A 513 24.21 33.55 -17.11
N ALA A 514 24.78 33.87 -18.27
CA ALA A 514 24.12 33.68 -19.56
C ALA A 514 23.90 32.20 -19.94
N PHE A 515 24.62 31.29 -19.28
CA PHE A 515 24.51 29.84 -19.50
C PHE A 515 23.55 29.15 -18.53
N GLY A 516 23.00 29.89 -17.54
CA GLY A 516 22.13 29.36 -16.51
C GLY A 516 22.86 28.83 -15.27
N ASN A 517 24.15 29.10 -15.13
CA ASN A 517 24.92 28.71 -13.94
C ASN A 517 24.65 29.67 -12.76
N PRO A 518 24.44 29.17 -11.53
CA PRO A 518 24.17 30.02 -10.37
C PRO A 518 25.38 30.83 -9.95
N LEU A 519 25.29 32.17 -10.07
CA LEU A 519 26.32 33.13 -9.65
C LEU A 519 26.23 33.46 -8.17
N THR A 520 25.01 33.67 -7.68
CA THR A 520 24.80 33.99 -6.26
C THR A 520 23.61 33.22 -5.69
N SER A 521 23.74 32.85 -4.42
CA SER A 521 22.62 32.42 -3.59
C SER A 521 22.62 33.23 -2.30
N GLN A 522 21.49 33.84 -1.95
CA GLN A 522 21.33 34.64 -0.75
C GLN A 522 20.09 34.21 0.01
N VAL A 523 20.23 34.06 1.34
CA VAL A 523 19.11 33.76 2.23
C VAL A 523 18.99 34.86 3.28
N GLN A 524 17.79 35.36 3.46
CA GLN A 524 17.44 36.41 4.41
C GLN A 524 16.24 35.99 5.24
N ASN A 525 16.25 36.29 6.54
CA ASN A 525 15.13 35.99 7.43
C ASN A 525 14.05 37.09 7.32
N ALA A 526 12.77 36.74 7.40
CA ALA A 526 11.65 37.68 7.23
C ALA A 526 11.62 38.78 8.31
N ASP A 527 11.98 38.43 9.54
CA ASP A 527 11.80 39.28 10.74
C ASP A 527 13.03 40.12 11.06
N THR A 528 14.08 40.08 10.22
CA THR A 528 15.34 40.75 10.53
C THR A 528 15.57 41.90 9.59
N ASN A 529 16.27 42.91 10.12
CA ASN A 529 16.83 44.01 9.33
C ASN A 529 17.40 43.47 8.01
N PRO A 530 17.04 44.03 6.84
CA PRO A 530 17.52 43.57 5.52
C PRO A 530 19.04 43.50 5.38
N SER A 531 19.81 44.01 6.35
CA SER A 531 21.27 43.91 6.42
C SER A 531 21.78 42.52 6.84
N TYR A 532 20.97 41.64 7.39
CA TYR A 532 21.41 40.31 7.79
C TYR A 532 21.00 39.25 6.75
N PHE A 533 21.97 38.80 5.99
CA PHE A 533 21.79 37.75 5.00
C PHE A 533 23.00 36.81 4.96
N ILE A 534 22.79 35.59 4.54
CA ILE A 534 23.80 34.61 4.22
C ILE A 534 23.89 34.56 2.69
N ARG A 535 25.10 34.86 2.13
CA ARG A 535 25.29 34.89 0.68
C ARG A 535 26.50 34.05 0.28
N GLY A 536 26.30 33.19 -0.70
CA GLY A 536 27.37 32.50 -1.44
C GLY A 536 27.50 33.07 -2.84
N GLU A 537 28.75 33.09 -3.35
CA GLU A 537 29.06 33.55 -4.71
C GLU A 537 29.88 32.48 -5.43
N THR A 538 29.62 32.28 -6.71
CA THR A 538 30.37 31.35 -7.56
C THR A 538 30.75 32.02 -8.86
N THR A 539 31.99 31.85 -9.28
CA THR A 539 32.50 32.35 -10.56
C THR A 539 32.88 31.18 -11.45
N TYR A 540 32.61 31.30 -12.72
CA TYR A 540 32.88 30.27 -13.72
C TYR A 540 33.92 30.73 -14.74
N THR A 541 34.45 29.79 -15.51
CA THR A 541 35.21 30.06 -16.74
C THR A 541 34.37 30.84 -17.75
N ASN A 542 35.00 31.51 -18.70
CA ASN A 542 34.30 32.33 -19.70
C ASN A 542 33.34 31.56 -20.58
N ASP A 543 33.53 30.25 -20.71
CA ASP A 543 32.63 29.31 -21.41
C ASP A 543 31.55 28.72 -20.53
N GLY A 544 31.52 29.09 -19.24
CA GLY A 544 30.52 28.64 -18.26
C GLY A 544 30.66 27.19 -17.77
N ASN A 545 31.68 26.46 -18.22
CA ASN A 545 31.74 25.01 -17.99
C ASN A 545 32.32 24.61 -16.64
N TYR A 546 33.21 25.43 -16.06
CA TYR A 546 33.93 25.06 -14.84
C TYR A 546 33.92 26.18 -13.81
N VAL A 547 33.78 25.81 -12.54
CA VAL A 547 33.87 26.73 -11.41
C VAL A 547 35.34 27.15 -11.21
N THR A 548 35.59 28.46 -11.17
CA THR A 548 36.91 29.03 -10.91
C THR A 548 37.06 29.54 -9.47
N GLU A 549 35.97 30.04 -8.87
CA GLU A 549 35.96 30.54 -7.50
C GLU A 549 34.62 30.30 -6.82
N GLN A 550 34.69 29.91 -5.54
CA GLN A 550 33.54 29.86 -4.66
C GLN A 550 33.82 30.65 -3.39
N LYS A 551 32.90 31.56 -3.04
CA LYS A 551 33.00 32.39 -1.85
C LYS A 551 31.82 32.08 -0.92
N ASP A 552 32.12 31.70 0.31
CA ASP A 552 31.12 31.43 1.33
C ASP A 552 30.60 32.71 2.00
N ALA A 553 29.58 32.58 2.83
CA ALA A 553 28.96 33.69 3.56
C ALA A 553 29.87 34.40 4.56
N ARG A 554 31.01 33.81 4.90
CA ARG A 554 32.05 34.41 5.76
C ARG A 554 33.15 35.08 4.94
N GLY A 555 32.99 35.18 3.61
CA GLY A 555 33.96 35.73 2.69
C GLY A 555 35.16 34.82 2.42
N LYS A 556 35.10 33.54 2.83
CA LYS A 556 36.18 32.58 2.55
C LYS A 556 36.06 32.09 1.12
N ILE A 557 37.19 32.08 0.43
CA ILE A 557 37.28 31.82 -1.00
C ILE A 557 38.06 30.53 -1.23
N VAL A 558 37.49 29.64 -2.03
CA VAL A 558 38.14 28.47 -2.61
C VAL A 558 38.30 28.72 -4.11
N ARG A 559 39.50 28.53 -4.65
CA ARG A 559 39.78 28.66 -6.09
C ARG A 559 40.11 27.33 -6.70
N THR A 560 39.60 27.11 -7.89
CA THR A 560 39.84 25.89 -8.66
C THR A 560 40.39 26.25 -10.04
N GLU A 561 41.47 25.60 -10.43
CA GLU A 561 42.00 25.67 -11.79
C GLU A 561 41.68 24.36 -12.51
N THR A 562 41.25 24.46 -13.75
CA THR A 562 40.85 23.33 -14.58
C THR A 562 41.54 23.39 -15.95
N ASP A 563 42.10 22.27 -16.39
CA ASP A 563 42.52 22.09 -17.77
C ASP A 563 41.26 22.02 -18.66
N LEU A 564 40.99 23.10 -19.39
CA LEU A 564 39.78 23.26 -20.21
C LEU A 564 39.69 22.25 -21.38
N GLN A 565 40.84 21.72 -21.83
CA GLN A 565 40.87 20.74 -22.92
C GLN A 565 40.49 19.33 -22.41
N ARG A 566 40.92 19.00 -21.19
CA ARG A 566 40.73 17.69 -20.59
C ARG A 566 39.57 17.62 -19.60
N GLY A 567 39.11 18.78 -19.10
CA GLY A 567 38.09 18.88 -18.07
C GLY A 567 38.53 18.34 -16.70
N THR A 568 39.84 18.37 -16.43
CA THR A 568 40.43 17.89 -15.18
C THR A 568 40.86 19.03 -14.29
N THR A 569 40.57 18.96 -12.99
CA THR A 569 41.04 19.97 -12.00
C THR A 569 42.54 19.88 -11.81
N THR A 570 43.26 20.93 -12.12
CA THR A 570 44.74 20.97 -11.99
C THR A 570 45.17 21.45 -10.63
N SER A 571 44.40 22.35 -10.00
CA SER A 571 44.70 22.81 -8.65
C SER A 571 43.44 23.24 -7.89
N VAL A 572 43.47 23.14 -6.56
CA VAL A 572 42.48 23.70 -5.64
C VAL A 572 43.22 24.46 -4.55
N THR A 573 42.89 25.75 -4.38
CA THR A 573 43.41 26.60 -3.31
C THR A 573 42.30 26.86 -2.29
N ASP A 574 42.52 26.46 -1.04
CA ASP A 574 41.56 26.63 0.05
C ASP A 574 41.52 28.08 0.58
N ALA A 575 40.60 28.37 1.47
CA ALA A 575 40.42 29.70 2.08
C ALA A 575 41.58 30.15 2.99
N LYS A 576 42.55 29.30 3.29
CA LYS A 576 43.77 29.60 4.02
C LYS A 576 44.96 29.85 3.06
N GLY A 577 44.74 29.75 1.75
CA GLY A 577 45.77 29.87 0.72
C GLY A 577 46.61 28.60 0.52
N GLN A 578 46.13 27.46 1.07
CA GLN A 578 46.80 26.18 0.84
C GLN A 578 46.35 25.61 -0.49
N THR A 579 47.34 25.28 -1.36
CA THR A 579 47.07 24.78 -2.71
C THR A 579 47.42 23.31 -2.81
N VAL A 580 46.48 22.52 -3.32
CA VAL A 580 46.68 21.13 -3.73
C VAL A 580 46.67 21.08 -5.24
N THR A 581 47.70 20.46 -5.85
CA THR A 581 47.80 20.25 -7.30
C THR A 581 47.62 18.77 -7.64
N TYR A 582 47.07 18.50 -8.82
CA TYR A 582 46.77 17.16 -9.31
C TYR A 582 47.43 16.92 -10.67
N GLU A 583 48.08 15.78 -10.84
CA GLU A 583 48.61 15.31 -12.12
C GLU A 583 47.80 14.07 -12.57
N TYR A 584 47.58 13.97 -13.87
CA TYR A 584 46.72 12.93 -14.45
C TYR A 584 47.42 12.13 -15.53
N ASP A 585 47.09 10.86 -15.67
CA ASP A 585 47.50 10.04 -16.81
C ASP A 585 46.62 10.34 -18.06
N ASN A 586 46.90 9.66 -19.14
CA ASN A 586 46.17 9.81 -20.40
C ASN A 586 44.71 9.34 -20.32
N LEU A 587 44.35 8.56 -19.30
CA LEU A 587 43.00 8.09 -19.03
C LEU A 587 42.25 8.99 -18.02
N ARG A 588 42.84 10.19 -17.70
CA ARG A 588 42.32 11.15 -16.72
C ARG A 588 42.22 10.64 -15.28
N ARG A 589 43.04 9.65 -14.91
CA ARG A 589 43.16 9.18 -13.52
C ARG A 589 44.24 9.98 -12.81
N ILE A 590 44.00 10.36 -11.54
CA ILE A 590 45.00 11.06 -10.73
C ILE A 590 46.18 10.12 -10.49
N VAL A 591 47.38 10.57 -10.88
CA VAL A 591 48.62 9.80 -10.67
C VAL A 591 49.50 10.46 -9.62
N LYS A 592 49.27 11.76 -9.30
CA LYS A 592 50.01 12.45 -8.25
C LYS A 592 49.17 13.57 -7.66
N THR A 593 49.25 13.71 -6.35
CA THR A 593 48.70 14.84 -5.59
C THR A 593 49.80 15.49 -4.79
N SER A 594 49.95 16.82 -4.89
CA SER A 594 50.97 17.58 -4.17
C SER A 594 50.29 18.72 -3.39
N ALA A 595 50.62 18.89 -2.12
CA ALA A 595 50.14 19.98 -1.30
C ALA A 595 51.27 21.01 -1.04
N LYS A 596 50.97 22.31 -1.18
CA LYS A 596 51.87 23.41 -0.76
C LYS A 596 51.29 24.06 0.49
N THR A 597 52.08 24.12 1.56
CA THR A 597 51.78 24.86 2.77
C THR A 597 52.69 26.07 2.89
N GLY A 598 52.16 27.30 2.70
CA GLY A 598 52.89 28.55 2.87
C GLY A 598 54.13 28.67 1.97
N ALA A 599 55.25 29.20 2.51
CA ALA A 599 56.52 29.44 1.78
C ALA A 599 57.40 28.18 1.62
N GLU A 600 56.97 27.02 2.16
CA GLU A 600 57.74 25.77 2.08
C GLU A 600 57.33 24.92 0.88
N ALA A 601 58.31 24.25 0.27
CA ALA A 601 58.06 23.33 -0.84
C ALA A 601 57.15 22.19 -0.38
N GLY A 602 56.07 21.95 -1.14
CA GLY A 602 55.08 20.90 -0.82
C GLY A 602 55.70 19.51 -0.72
N ILE A 603 55.26 18.73 0.24
CA ILE A 603 55.58 17.30 0.35
C ILE A 603 54.58 16.56 -0.56
N PRO A 604 55.07 15.86 -1.61
CA PRO A 604 54.17 15.05 -2.43
C PRO A 604 53.61 13.88 -1.60
N THR A 605 52.28 13.76 -1.56
CA THR A 605 51.61 12.56 -1.08
C THR A 605 51.12 11.75 -2.28
N VAL A 606 51.54 10.52 -2.38
CA VAL A 606 51.17 9.57 -3.44
C VAL A 606 49.86 8.88 -3.06
#